data_178c8ee9ffdfb2333a54773dbc75f320
#
_entry.id   178c8ee9ffdfb2333a54773dbc75f320
#
_cell.length_a   1.000
_cell.length_b   1.000
_cell.length_c   1.000
_cell.angle_alpha   90.00
_cell.angle_beta   90.00
_cell.angle_gamma   90.00
#
_symmetry.space_group_name_H-M   'P 1'
#
loop_
_entity.id
_entity.type
_entity.pdbx_description
1 polymer ?
#
loop_
_entity_poly.entity_id
_entity_poly.type
_entity_poly.pdbx_seq_one_letter_code
_entity_poly.pdbx_strand_id
1 'polypeptide(L)'
;VAYIDVVQGTDLWLEYRAPLLSASVAASAAGLKGSYSSRNKCWEEYMGKKKEVTSFMQFGTDHEQDAKHDGEIAIGSLSHDVGIYIHPDHDWLGASPDGKFIGLGLHEIKCRDTEPYAGISPQHMAQIQVQLACAEEVKCVYQSWTPLEQRIWIVEYSPEYWACLFPLLEEFWEFVLSKKKPPQVRPRRVIPVEPTTTLFYEGAHDGIRA
;
A
#
# COMPACT_ATOMS: atom_id res chain seq x y z
N VAL A 1 4.20 -17.54 -6.57
CA VAL A 1 3.35 -16.59 -5.80
C VAL A 1 2.12 -17.32 -5.31
N ALA A 2 1.84 -17.31 -4.01
CA ALA A 2 0.54 -17.71 -3.50
C ALA A 2 -0.44 -16.55 -3.70
N TYR A 3 -1.52 -16.81 -4.43
CA TYR A 3 -2.52 -15.80 -4.79
C TYR A 3 -3.91 -16.31 -4.45
N ILE A 4 -4.69 -15.47 -3.78
CA ILE A 4 -6.09 -15.75 -3.45
C ILE A 4 -6.95 -14.86 -4.34
N ASP A 5 -7.65 -15.48 -5.28
CA ASP A 5 -8.58 -14.79 -6.17
C ASP A 5 -9.88 -14.49 -5.41
N VAL A 6 -9.99 -13.27 -4.91
CA VAL A 6 -11.12 -12.81 -4.10
C VAL A 6 -11.36 -11.32 -4.37
N VAL A 7 -12.62 -10.94 -4.43
CA VAL A 7 -13.01 -9.53 -4.65
C VAL A 7 -12.76 -8.72 -3.38
N GLN A 8 -12.00 -7.65 -3.50
CA GLN A 8 -11.66 -6.75 -2.38
C GLN A 8 -12.91 -6.11 -1.78
N GLY A 9 -12.88 -5.89 -0.47
CA GLY A 9 -13.99 -5.31 0.29
C GLY A 9 -15.12 -6.29 0.65
N THR A 10 -15.08 -7.55 0.18
CA THR A 10 -16.04 -8.58 0.57
C THR A 10 -15.70 -9.20 1.94
N ASP A 11 -16.69 -9.83 2.58
CA ASP A 11 -16.47 -10.55 3.85
C ASP A 11 -15.41 -11.65 3.71
N LEU A 12 -15.40 -12.34 2.58
CA LEU A 12 -14.40 -13.38 2.27
C LEU A 12 -12.98 -12.80 2.15
N TRP A 13 -12.84 -11.64 1.52
CA TRP A 13 -11.57 -10.93 1.45
C TRP A 13 -11.08 -10.50 2.85
N LEU A 14 -11.98 -10.01 3.70
CA LEU A 14 -11.67 -9.66 5.09
C LEU A 14 -11.20 -10.88 5.89
N GLU A 15 -11.85 -12.03 5.70
CA GLU A 15 -11.49 -13.30 6.35
C GLU A 15 -10.07 -13.76 5.97
N TYR A 16 -9.75 -13.77 4.68
CA TYR A 16 -8.41 -14.15 4.21
C TYR A 16 -7.32 -13.14 4.61
N ARG A 17 -7.67 -11.88 4.69
CA ARG A 17 -6.73 -10.80 5.04
C ARG A 17 -6.45 -10.71 6.54
N ALA A 18 -7.40 -11.09 7.39
CA ALA A 18 -7.32 -10.93 8.84
C ALA A 18 -6.07 -11.57 9.49
N PRO A 19 -5.62 -12.77 9.09
CA PRO A 19 -4.45 -13.40 9.69
C PRO A 19 -3.10 -12.87 9.14
N LEU A 20 -3.12 -11.93 8.20
CA LEU A 20 -1.91 -11.46 7.53
C LEU A 20 -1.44 -10.11 8.07
N LEU A 21 -0.13 -9.91 8.15
CA LEU A 21 0.44 -8.57 8.20
C LEU A 21 0.26 -7.93 6.82
N SER A 22 -0.65 -6.98 6.73
CA SER A 22 -0.99 -6.34 5.45
C SER A 22 0.03 -5.26 5.05
N ALA A 23 0.34 -5.18 3.77
CA ALA A 23 1.20 -4.15 3.19
C ALA A 23 0.80 -2.72 3.61
N SER A 24 -0.50 -2.43 3.71
CA SER A 24 -1.01 -1.09 4.06
C SER A 24 -0.63 -0.60 5.46
N VAL A 25 -0.20 -1.49 6.37
CA VAL A 25 0.25 -1.14 7.72
C VAL A 25 1.76 -1.31 7.92
N ALA A 26 2.50 -1.67 6.87
CA ALA A 26 3.94 -1.98 6.95
C ALA A 26 4.76 -0.86 7.62
N ALA A 27 4.56 0.39 7.23
CA ALA A 27 5.29 1.51 7.84
C ALA A 27 4.98 1.68 9.34
N SER A 28 3.72 1.47 9.76
CA SER A 28 3.32 1.53 11.17
C SER A 28 3.89 0.36 11.96
N ALA A 29 3.82 -0.85 11.42
CA ALA A 29 4.40 -2.07 11.99
C ALA A 29 5.91 -1.93 12.19
N ALA A 30 6.62 -1.44 11.18
CA ALA A 30 8.06 -1.16 11.25
C ALA A 30 8.42 0.04 12.14
N GLY A 31 7.47 0.87 12.54
CA GLY A 31 7.69 2.07 13.36
C GLY A 31 8.40 3.19 12.61
N LEU A 32 8.15 3.34 11.31
CA LEU A 32 8.80 4.32 10.46
C LEU A 32 8.32 5.77 10.74
N LYS A 33 9.24 6.73 10.55
CA LYS A 33 8.90 8.14 10.48
C LYS A 33 7.97 8.40 9.29
N GLY A 34 6.91 9.17 9.50
CA GLY A 34 5.92 9.44 8.45
C GLY A 34 4.81 8.38 8.34
N SER A 35 4.80 7.32 9.16
CA SER A 35 3.67 6.38 9.22
C SER A 35 2.43 7.04 9.80
N TYR A 36 1.24 6.65 9.31
CA TYR A 36 -0.05 7.18 9.75
C TYR A 36 -0.38 6.84 11.19
N SER A 37 0.16 5.73 11.68
CA SER A 37 -0.12 5.22 13.02
C SER A 37 1.17 4.86 13.75
N SER A 38 1.10 4.75 15.07
CA SER A 38 2.22 4.23 15.84
C SER A 38 2.24 2.69 15.76
N ARG A 39 3.42 2.12 16.00
CA ARG A 39 3.62 0.67 16.09
C ARG A 39 2.69 0.01 17.12
N ASN A 40 2.52 0.69 18.27
CA ASN A 40 1.66 0.18 19.35
C ASN A 40 0.18 0.21 18.96
N LYS A 41 -0.29 1.27 18.26
CA LYS A 41 -1.67 1.34 17.79
C LYS A 41 -1.92 0.26 16.73
N CYS A 42 -0.97 0.05 15.82
CA CYS A 42 -1.03 -1.04 14.84
C CYS A 42 -1.14 -2.41 15.54
N TRP A 43 -0.33 -2.67 16.57
CA TRP A 43 -0.40 -3.91 17.35
C TRP A 43 -1.75 -4.06 18.08
N GLU A 44 -2.29 -2.98 18.67
CA GLU A 44 -3.60 -3.00 19.34
C GLU A 44 -4.73 -3.40 18.37
N GLU A 45 -4.66 -3.00 17.09
CA GLU A 45 -5.60 -3.41 16.06
C GLU A 45 -5.51 -4.93 15.78
N TYR A 46 -4.30 -5.51 15.71
CA TYR A 46 -4.12 -6.97 15.63
C TYR A 46 -4.60 -7.72 16.89
N MET A 47 -4.61 -7.06 18.05
CA MET A 47 -5.17 -7.61 19.30
C MET A 47 -6.69 -7.43 19.43
N GLY A 48 -7.37 -7.02 18.35
CA GLY A 48 -8.84 -6.93 18.28
C GLY A 48 -9.42 -5.54 18.57
N LYS A 49 -8.60 -4.50 18.72
CA LYS A 49 -9.11 -3.14 18.81
C LYS A 49 -9.65 -2.70 17.45
N LYS A 50 -10.91 -2.27 17.41
CA LYS A 50 -11.51 -1.78 16.17
C LYS A 50 -10.75 -0.59 15.61
N LYS A 51 -10.49 -0.64 14.31
CA LYS A 51 -9.94 0.48 13.56
C LYS A 51 -11.06 1.51 13.31
N GLU A 52 -10.77 2.76 13.59
CA GLU A 52 -11.69 3.85 13.26
C GLU A 52 -11.59 4.17 11.77
N VAL A 53 -12.73 4.22 11.10
CA VAL A 53 -12.82 4.68 9.71
C VAL A 53 -12.79 6.21 9.74
N THR A 54 -11.81 6.79 9.05
CA THR A 54 -11.69 8.24 8.93
C THR A 54 -12.39 8.76 7.68
N SER A 55 -12.73 10.05 7.63
CA SER A 55 -13.28 10.68 6.43
C SER A 55 -12.37 10.52 5.20
N PHE A 56 -11.05 10.54 5.39
CA PHE A 56 -10.09 10.29 4.31
C PHE A 56 -10.16 8.87 3.75
N MET A 57 -10.36 7.87 4.62
CA MET A 57 -10.52 6.48 4.19
C MET A 57 -11.83 6.31 3.41
N GLN A 58 -12.91 6.94 3.88
CA GLN A 58 -14.19 6.92 3.20
C GLN A 58 -14.08 7.59 1.82
N PHE A 59 -13.49 8.79 1.76
CA PHE A 59 -13.25 9.49 0.50
C PHE A 59 -12.47 8.61 -0.50
N GLY A 60 -11.43 7.92 -0.03
CA GLY A 60 -10.66 6.98 -0.86
C GLY A 60 -11.54 5.88 -1.45
N THR A 61 -12.36 5.24 -0.63
CA THR A 61 -13.27 4.18 -1.08
C THR A 61 -14.31 4.70 -2.07
N ASP A 62 -14.87 5.89 -1.84
CA ASP A 62 -15.94 6.47 -2.67
C ASP A 62 -15.42 6.87 -4.08
N HIS A 63 -14.13 7.18 -4.22
CA HIS A 63 -13.53 7.68 -5.46
C HIS A 63 -12.53 6.74 -6.13
N GLU A 64 -12.31 5.55 -5.60
CA GLU A 64 -11.30 4.62 -6.12
C GLU A 64 -11.56 4.23 -7.59
N GLN A 65 -12.82 4.01 -7.97
CA GLN A 65 -13.19 3.67 -9.36
C GLN A 65 -12.98 4.84 -10.33
N ASP A 66 -13.29 6.06 -9.92
CA ASP A 66 -13.02 7.26 -10.69
C ASP A 66 -11.52 7.44 -10.91
N ALA A 67 -10.74 7.31 -9.83
CA ALA A 67 -9.30 7.39 -9.88
C ALA A 67 -8.69 6.32 -10.79
N LYS A 68 -9.18 5.08 -10.69
CA LYS A 68 -8.75 3.97 -11.54
C LYS A 68 -8.97 4.28 -13.01
N HIS A 69 -10.16 4.76 -13.37
CA HIS A 69 -10.49 5.15 -14.74
C HIS A 69 -9.57 6.26 -15.28
N ASP A 70 -9.35 7.32 -14.50
CA ASP A 70 -8.44 8.41 -14.90
C ASP A 70 -6.99 7.93 -15.04
N GLY A 71 -6.56 6.99 -14.19
CA GLY A 71 -5.26 6.34 -14.30
C GLY A 71 -5.11 5.51 -15.57
N GLU A 72 -6.14 4.76 -15.94
CA GLU A 72 -6.18 3.97 -17.17
C GLU A 72 -6.06 4.85 -18.41
N ILE A 73 -6.73 6.00 -18.42
CA ILE A 73 -6.62 6.99 -19.51
C ILE A 73 -5.19 7.52 -19.60
N ALA A 74 -4.59 7.94 -18.48
CA ALA A 74 -3.25 8.51 -18.45
C ALA A 74 -2.16 7.50 -18.85
N ILE A 75 -2.33 6.23 -18.47
CA ILE A 75 -1.41 5.14 -18.81
C ILE A 75 -1.67 4.59 -20.23
N GLY A 76 -2.90 4.70 -20.74
CA GLY A 76 -3.30 4.11 -22.02
C GLY A 76 -3.49 2.59 -21.97
N SER A 77 -3.81 2.04 -20.80
CA SER A 77 -4.01 0.60 -20.57
C SER A 77 -5.02 0.37 -19.46
N LEU A 78 -5.67 -0.81 -19.44
CA LEU A 78 -6.61 -1.17 -18.39
C LEU A 78 -5.88 -1.72 -17.16
N SER A 79 -6.36 -1.33 -15.99
CA SER A 79 -5.95 -1.86 -14.70
C SER A 79 -6.93 -2.96 -14.26
N HIS A 80 -6.45 -4.18 -14.19
CA HIS A 80 -7.24 -5.33 -13.77
C HIS A 80 -7.31 -5.43 -12.25
N ASP A 81 -8.50 -5.75 -11.73
CA ASP A 81 -8.68 -6.04 -10.32
C ASP A 81 -7.84 -7.25 -9.90
N VAL A 82 -7.33 -7.22 -8.68
CA VAL A 82 -6.55 -8.31 -8.10
C VAL A 82 -7.03 -8.62 -6.68
N GLY A 83 -6.79 -9.85 -6.24
CA GLY A 83 -7.13 -10.31 -4.89
C GLY A 83 -6.00 -10.08 -3.89
N ILE A 84 -5.60 -11.15 -3.20
CA ILE A 84 -4.55 -11.11 -2.17
C ILE A 84 -3.33 -11.86 -2.65
N TYR A 85 -2.17 -11.22 -2.66
CA TYR A 85 -0.87 -11.85 -2.82
C TYR A 85 -0.30 -12.19 -1.45
N ILE A 86 0.14 -13.44 -1.26
CA ILE A 86 0.87 -13.90 -0.08
C ILE A 86 2.35 -13.98 -0.44
N HIS A 87 3.21 -13.48 0.46
CA HIS A 87 4.66 -13.54 0.24
C HIS A 87 5.12 -15.00 0.06
N PRO A 88 5.94 -15.32 -0.97
CA PRO A 88 6.29 -16.69 -1.30
C PRO A 88 6.96 -17.47 -0.15
N ASP A 89 7.79 -16.79 0.65
CA ASP A 89 8.54 -17.42 1.74
C ASP A 89 7.95 -17.15 3.13
N HIS A 90 6.92 -16.24 3.24
CA HIS A 90 6.38 -15.78 4.53
C HIS A 90 4.85 -15.71 4.47
N ASP A 91 4.19 -16.79 4.81
CA ASP A 91 2.74 -16.98 4.74
C ASP A 91 1.91 -16.03 5.62
N TRP A 92 2.56 -15.34 6.54
CA TRP A 92 1.96 -14.32 7.40
C TRP A 92 1.95 -12.90 6.79
N LEU A 93 2.63 -12.69 5.66
CA LEU A 93 2.76 -11.37 5.02
C LEU A 93 1.97 -11.35 3.73
N GLY A 94 1.09 -10.35 3.58
CA GLY A 94 0.24 -10.27 2.40
C GLY A 94 -0.07 -8.86 1.94
N ALA A 95 -0.54 -8.77 0.70
CA ALA A 95 -0.82 -7.52 0.02
C ALA A 95 -2.04 -7.62 -0.88
N SER A 96 -2.84 -6.55 -0.93
CA SER A 96 -3.94 -6.36 -1.88
C SER A 96 -3.74 -5.00 -2.55
N PRO A 97 -3.02 -4.93 -3.68
CA PRO A 97 -2.95 -3.71 -4.49
C PRO A 97 -4.32 -3.39 -5.10
N ASP A 98 -4.57 -2.13 -5.46
CA ASP A 98 -5.84 -1.70 -6.05
C ASP A 98 -6.03 -2.23 -7.48
N GLY A 99 -4.96 -2.71 -8.11
CA GLY A 99 -5.02 -3.36 -9.42
C GLY A 99 -3.66 -3.76 -9.97
N LYS A 100 -3.68 -4.14 -11.25
CA LYS A 100 -2.47 -4.47 -12.01
C LYS A 100 -2.64 -4.10 -13.48
N PHE A 101 -1.68 -3.38 -14.03
CA PHE A 101 -1.52 -3.16 -15.46
C PHE A 101 -0.69 -4.29 -16.08
N ILE A 102 -1.22 -4.98 -17.08
CA ILE A 102 -0.50 -6.05 -17.76
C ILE A 102 0.74 -5.49 -18.46
N GLY A 103 1.90 -6.06 -18.14
CA GLY A 103 3.19 -5.64 -18.72
C GLY A 103 3.81 -4.39 -18.10
N LEU A 104 3.13 -3.73 -17.15
CA LEU A 104 3.65 -2.54 -16.48
C LEU A 104 3.86 -2.71 -14.97
N GLY A 105 3.05 -3.53 -14.30
CA GLY A 105 3.19 -3.84 -12.88
C GLY A 105 1.92 -3.59 -12.06
N LEU A 106 2.07 -3.61 -10.73
CA LEU A 106 0.97 -3.36 -9.80
C LEU A 106 0.43 -1.94 -9.94
N HIS A 107 -0.79 -1.71 -9.46
CA HIS A 107 -1.42 -0.40 -9.37
C HIS A 107 -1.82 -0.13 -7.92
N GLU A 108 -1.34 1.00 -7.39
CA GLU A 108 -1.72 1.50 -6.05
C GLU A 108 -2.24 2.92 -6.17
N ILE A 109 -3.46 3.16 -5.67
CA ILE A 109 -4.20 4.42 -5.80
C ILE A 109 -4.30 5.11 -4.44
N LYS A 110 -4.09 6.41 -4.41
CA LYS A 110 -4.32 7.26 -3.24
C LYS A 110 -5.16 8.46 -3.61
N CYS A 111 -6.44 8.42 -3.23
CA CYS A 111 -7.38 9.53 -3.46
C CYS A 111 -7.26 10.58 -2.36
N ARG A 112 -7.33 11.84 -2.76
CA ARG A 112 -7.33 13.01 -1.88
C ARG A 112 -8.38 14.02 -2.33
N ASP A 113 -8.88 14.79 -1.39
CA ASP A 113 -9.89 15.83 -1.63
C ASP A 113 -9.30 17.22 -1.91
N THR A 114 -7.99 17.40 -1.73
CA THR A 114 -7.31 18.70 -1.87
C THR A 114 -6.39 18.73 -3.09
N GLU A 115 -5.17 18.23 -2.95
CA GLU A 115 -4.15 18.20 -4.01
C GLU A 115 -3.45 16.84 -4.03
N PRO A 116 -2.96 16.36 -5.18
CA PRO A 116 -2.18 15.14 -5.24
C PRO A 116 -0.91 15.25 -4.37
N TYR A 117 -0.45 14.14 -3.85
CA TYR A 117 0.83 14.12 -3.14
C TYR A 117 1.96 14.66 -4.04
N ALA A 118 2.86 15.45 -3.47
CA ALA A 118 4.02 15.97 -4.20
C ALA A 118 5.12 14.90 -4.40
N GLY A 119 4.99 13.75 -3.75
CA GLY A 119 5.92 12.63 -3.84
C GLY A 119 5.40 11.44 -3.03
N ILE A 120 6.20 10.38 -2.95
CA ILE A 120 5.81 9.15 -2.28
C ILE A 120 6.30 9.19 -0.83
N SER A 121 5.35 9.20 0.10
CA SER A 121 5.66 9.21 1.54
C SER A 121 6.31 7.89 1.98
N PRO A 122 7.06 7.88 3.11
CA PRO A 122 7.59 6.64 3.69
C PRO A 122 6.49 5.60 4.00
N GLN A 123 5.27 6.06 4.34
CA GLN A 123 4.10 5.19 4.52
C GLN A 123 3.74 4.44 3.25
N HIS A 124 3.64 5.15 2.12
CA HIS A 124 3.26 4.55 0.84
C HIS A 124 4.42 3.75 0.24
N MET A 125 5.66 4.23 0.39
CA MET A 125 6.83 3.49 -0.10
C MET A 125 6.94 2.11 0.56
N ALA A 126 6.80 2.03 1.89
CA ALA A 126 6.81 0.75 2.58
C ALA A 126 5.67 -0.18 2.14
N GLN A 127 4.47 0.37 1.91
CA GLN A 127 3.35 -0.39 1.36
C GLN A 127 3.67 -0.97 -0.01
N ILE A 128 4.14 -0.13 -0.94
CA ILE A 128 4.48 -0.52 -2.31
C ILE A 128 5.57 -1.61 -2.33
N GLN A 129 6.63 -1.46 -1.55
CA GLN A 129 7.71 -2.44 -1.52
C GLN A 129 7.26 -3.80 -0.97
N VAL A 130 6.34 -3.83 0.02
CA VAL A 130 5.71 -5.08 0.48
C VAL A 130 4.81 -5.67 -0.60
N GLN A 131 4.02 -4.87 -1.32
CA GLN A 131 3.18 -5.34 -2.42
C GLN A 131 4.03 -6.00 -3.51
N LEU A 132 5.11 -5.34 -3.91
CA LEU A 132 6.03 -5.86 -4.93
C LEU A 132 6.70 -7.17 -4.49
N ALA A 133 7.13 -7.26 -3.22
CA ALA A 133 7.69 -8.48 -2.67
C ALA A 133 6.67 -9.64 -2.63
N CYS A 134 5.44 -9.39 -2.17
CA CYS A 134 4.39 -10.41 -2.11
C CYS A 134 3.94 -10.90 -3.50
N ALA A 135 3.88 -10.00 -4.48
CA ALA A 135 3.44 -10.32 -5.84
C ALA A 135 4.57 -10.81 -6.75
N GLU A 136 5.83 -10.77 -6.30
CA GLU A 136 7.04 -11.02 -7.11
C GLU A 136 7.05 -10.14 -8.37
N GLU A 137 6.60 -8.88 -8.22
CA GLU A 137 6.57 -7.88 -9.28
C GLU A 137 7.74 -6.90 -9.13
N VAL A 138 8.17 -6.35 -10.27
CA VAL A 138 9.33 -5.45 -10.30
C VAL A 138 8.94 -3.97 -10.30
N LYS A 139 7.68 -3.65 -10.63
CA LYS A 139 7.19 -2.27 -10.75
C LYS A 139 5.78 -2.12 -10.18
N CYS A 140 5.53 -0.92 -9.65
CA CYS A 140 4.22 -0.45 -9.25
C CYS A 140 3.94 0.92 -9.86
N VAL A 141 2.79 1.07 -10.45
CA VAL A 141 2.21 2.36 -10.84
C VAL A 141 1.56 2.94 -9.59
N TYR A 142 2.18 3.96 -9.00
CA TYR A 142 1.62 4.67 -7.86
C TYR A 142 0.91 5.92 -8.35
N GLN A 143 -0.39 5.98 -8.13
CA GLN A 143 -1.27 7.09 -8.53
C GLN A 143 -1.72 7.88 -7.31
N SER A 144 -1.45 9.17 -7.28
CA SER A 144 -2.09 10.12 -6.37
C SER A 144 -3.09 10.96 -7.12
N TRP A 145 -4.36 10.81 -6.76
CA TRP A 145 -5.50 11.34 -7.49
C TRP A 145 -6.33 12.31 -6.64
N THR A 146 -6.88 13.33 -7.29
CA THR A 146 -7.95 14.21 -6.79
C THR A 146 -9.03 14.32 -7.86
N PRO A 147 -10.21 14.88 -7.56
CA PRO A 147 -11.25 15.11 -8.59
C PRO A 147 -10.82 16.02 -9.75
N LEU A 148 -9.73 16.78 -9.63
CA LEU A 148 -9.28 17.76 -10.62
C LEU A 148 -8.02 17.36 -11.37
N GLU A 149 -7.10 16.67 -10.70
CA GLU A 149 -5.77 16.37 -11.23
C GLU A 149 -5.15 15.13 -10.59
N GLN A 150 -4.12 14.60 -11.21
CA GLN A 150 -3.39 13.46 -10.69
C GLN A 150 -1.89 13.54 -10.97
N ARG A 151 -1.13 12.79 -10.16
CA ARG A 151 0.28 12.48 -10.38
C ARG A 151 0.49 10.98 -10.34
N ILE A 152 1.25 10.48 -11.30
CA ILE A 152 1.55 9.04 -11.42
C ILE A 152 3.06 8.85 -11.42
N TRP A 153 3.55 7.94 -10.59
CA TRP A 153 4.94 7.51 -10.56
C TRP A 153 5.03 6.03 -10.87
N ILE A 154 6.14 5.65 -11.50
CA ILE A 154 6.57 4.26 -11.59
C ILE A 154 7.59 4.03 -10.47
N VAL A 155 7.30 3.11 -9.58
CA VAL A 155 8.16 2.72 -8.44
C VAL A 155 8.73 1.35 -8.74
N GLU A 156 10.05 1.21 -8.61
CA GLU A 156 10.71 -0.08 -8.79
C GLU A 156 10.92 -0.79 -7.45
N TYR A 157 10.88 -2.11 -7.47
CA TYR A 157 11.27 -2.94 -6.33
C TYR A 157 12.75 -2.70 -6.01
N SER A 158 13.04 -2.46 -4.73
CA SER A 158 14.41 -2.29 -4.24
C SER A 158 14.76 -3.39 -3.25
N PRO A 159 15.63 -4.34 -3.64
CA PRO A 159 16.15 -5.35 -2.73
C PRO A 159 16.82 -4.75 -1.49
N GLU A 160 17.50 -3.61 -1.64
CA GLU A 160 18.19 -2.92 -0.55
C GLU A 160 17.20 -2.29 0.43
N TYR A 161 16.11 -1.69 -0.07
CA TYR A 161 15.03 -1.18 0.78
C TYR A 161 14.34 -2.33 1.51
N TRP A 162 14.06 -3.42 0.79
CA TRP A 162 13.46 -4.63 1.34
C TRP A 162 14.32 -5.23 2.46
N ALA A 163 15.63 -5.35 2.25
CA ALA A 163 16.57 -5.85 3.27
C ALA A 163 16.58 -5.01 4.55
N CYS A 164 16.26 -3.71 4.46
CA CYS A 164 16.09 -2.84 5.62
C CYS A 164 14.70 -2.94 6.26
N LEU A 165 13.65 -3.10 5.46
CA LEU A 165 12.26 -3.11 5.92
C LEU A 165 11.86 -4.46 6.54
N PHE A 166 12.17 -5.56 5.87
CA PHE A 166 11.69 -6.88 6.21
C PHE A 166 12.00 -7.30 7.66
N PRO A 167 13.23 -7.15 8.19
CA PRO A 167 13.52 -7.51 9.58
C PRO A 167 12.66 -6.74 10.60
N LEU A 168 12.22 -5.52 10.27
CA LEU A 168 11.36 -4.73 11.13
C LEU A 168 9.92 -5.23 11.14
N LEU A 169 9.46 -5.79 10.02
CA LEU A 169 8.14 -6.44 9.91
C LEU A 169 8.13 -7.78 10.65
N GLU A 170 9.18 -8.57 10.48
CA GLU A 170 9.39 -9.85 11.19
C GLU A 170 9.41 -9.64 12.71
N GLU A 171 10.21 -8.68 13.20
CA GLU A 171 10.23 -8.28 14.61
C GLU A 171 8.84 -7.88 15.12
N PHE A 172 8.08 -7.12 14.33
CA PHE A 172 6.71 -6.74 14.72
C PHE A 172 5.78 -7.95 14.79
N TRP A 173 5.90 -8.85 13.81
CA TRP A 173 5.04 -10.04 13.75
C TRP A 173 5.26 -10.98 14.92
N GLU A 174 6.48 -11.11 15.41
CA GLU A 174 6.77 -11.86 16.64
C GLU A 174 6.01 -11.31 17.87
N PHE A 175 5.86 -9.96 17.96
CA PHE A 175 5.03 -9.35 19.01
C PHE A 175 3.53 -9.65 18.83
N VAL A 176 3.05 -9.75 17.59
CA VAL A 176 1.67 -10.17 17.30
C VAL A 176 1.45 -11.61 17.74
N LEU A 177 2.31 -12.53 17.30
CA LEU A 177 2.20 -13.96 17.64
C LEU A 177 2.33 -14.23 19.15
N SER A 178 3.26 -13.57 19.81
CA SER A 178 3.45 -13.73 21.27
C SER A 178 2.43 -12.97 22.11
N LYS A 179 1.58 -12.14 21.48
CA LYS A 179 0.62 -11.23 22.13
C LYS A 179 1.27 -10.27 23.13
N LYS A 180 2.54 -9.98 22.95
CA LYS A 180 3.30 -9.04 23.79
C LYS A 180 3.31 -7.68 23.13
N LYS A 181 2.96 -6.63 23.89
CA LYS A 181 3.00 -5.26 23.35
C LYS A 181 4.41 -4.86 22.97
N PRO A 182 4.66 -4.40 21.73
CA PRO A 182 6.00 -3.98 21.32
C PRO A 182 6.44 -2.73 22.08
N PRO A 183 7.74 -2.53 22.28
CA PRO A 183 8.28 -1.31 22.85
C PRO A 183 8.01 -0.12 21.91
N GLN A 184 7.90 1.08 22.49
CA GLN A 184 7.84 2.29 21.69
C GLN A 184 9.16 2.53 20.96
N VAL A 185 9.07 2.82 19.66
CA VAL A 185 10.24 3.21 18.85
C VAL A 185 10.38 4.73 18.91
N ARG A 186 11.45 5.21 19.58
CA ARG A 186 11.79 6.64 19.66
C ARG A 186 13.32 6.81 19.59
N PRO A 187 13.84 7.62 18.63
CA PRO A 187 13.14 8.24 17.52
C PRO A 187 12.56 7.21 16.57
N ARG A 188 11.54 7.59 15.75
CA ARG A 188 11.01 6.72 14.72
C ARG A 188 12.08 6.35 13.70
N ARG A 189 12.00 5.15 13.19
CA ARG A 189 12.97 4.58 12.25
C ARG A 189 12.91 5.29 10.88
N VAL A 190 14.03 5.35 10.22
CA VAL A 190 14.17 5.81 8.84
C VAL A 190 14.91 4.74 8.06
N ILE A 191 14.40 4.35 6.91
CA ILE A 191 15.11 3.48 5.98
C ILE A 191 16.02 4.37 5.13
N PRO A 192 17.35 4.17 5.17
CA PRO A 192 18.31 5.06 4.50
C PRO A 192 18.51 4.68 3.01
N VAL A 193 17.48 4.14 2.38
CA VAL A 193 17.46 3.72 0.98
C VAL A 193 16.24 4.33 0.33
N GLU A 194 16.41 4.88 -0.86
CA GLU A 194 15.32 5.40 -1.67
C GLU A 194 15.19 4.52 -2.93
N PRO A 195 14.09 3.78 -3.06
CA PRO A 195 13.81 3.02 -4.28
C PRO A 195 13.71 3.92 -5.50
N THR A 196 14.10 3.41 -6.66
CA THR A 196 13.99 4.14 -7.92
C THR A 196 12.53 4.50 -8.18
N THR A 197 12.28 5.80 -8.39
CA THR A 197 10.96 6.35 -8.71
C THR A 197 11.08 7.30 -9.89
N THR A 198 10.16 7.17 -10.84
CA THR A 198 10.09 8.03 -12.02
C THR A 198 8.71 8.65 -12.11
N LEU A 199 8.63 9.98 -12.13
CA LEU A 199 7.38 10.69 -12.41
C LEU A 199 6.99 10.41 -13.87
N PHE A 200 5.85 9.76 -14.05
CA PHE A 200 5.34 9.36 -15.36
C PHE A 200 4.34 10.37 -15.92
N TYR A 201 3.45 10.88 -15.05
CA TYR A 201 2.39 11.81 -15.45
C TYR A 201 2.12 12.82 -14.33
N GLU A 202 1.86 14.06 -14.71
CA GLU A 202 1.36 15.11 -13.82
C GLU A 202 0.45 16.02 -14.63
N GLY A 203 -0.80 16.18 -14.22
CA GLY A 203 -1.74 17.06 -14.89
C GLY A 203 -3.18 16.91 -14.45
N ALA A 204 -4.02 17.84 -14.97
CA ALA A 204 -5.46 17.78 -14.84
C ALA A 204 -6.02 16.57 -15.60
N HIS A 205 -7.20 16.10 -15.21
CA HIS A 205 -7.93 15.11 -15.98
C HIS A 205 -8.37 15.74 -17.30
N ASP A 206 -8.07 15.07 -18.41
CA ASP A 206 -8.52 15.54 -19.72
C ASP A 206 -10.04 15.64 -19.71
N GLY A 207 -10.56 16.84 -19.94
CA GLY A 207 -11.92 17.34 -19.74
C GLY A 207 -13.08 16.54 -20.35
N ILE A 208 -13.24 15.28 -19.96
CA ILE A 208 -14.37 14.40 -20.30
C ILE A 208 -15.35 14.28 -19.12
N ARG A 209 -15.29 15.18 -18.16
CA ARG A 209 -16.35 15.34 -17.16
C ARG A 209 -17.15 16.62 -17.48
N ALA A 210 -17.99 16.54 -18.51
CA ALA A 210 -19.07 17.46 -18.74
C ALA A 210 -20.39 16.91 -18.17
#